data_2943346a8f573aed0a00a141c6de2e51
#
_entry.id   2943346a8f573aed0a00a141c6de2e51
#
_cell.length_a   1.000
_cell.length_b   1.000
_cell.length_c   1.000
_cell.angle_alpha   90.00
_cell.angle_beta   90.00
_cell.angle_gamma   90.00
#
_symmetry.space_group_name_H-M   'P 1'
#
loop_
_entity.id
_entity.type
_entity.pdbx_description
1 polymer ?
#
loop_
_entity_poly.entity_id
_entity_poly.type
_entity_poly.pdbx_seq_one_letter_code
_entity_poly.pdbx_strand_id
1 'polypeptide(L)'
;MRVRTKVDTRLPQVPQTQLSALAEFLAPFRVHFAQANSANNLERYVTGLLNEHPNKNCDTMASVVPGTNQQRLHHLLTEMLWDEAELNRQRVKWMLSLDSEGDGVLLFDDTGFGKQGTHSVGVARQYSGTFGKVTNCQVTVNCHYAERTLAWPIATRLYLPRVWAEDGVRRQQAHIPEGIQFQTKAEIALELLDETTRIAIPHACVVVDADYGDHPHFLNGLEARRERYVVAVRCDFSIALGRGREHRAQRADKVLQAQPLRAWGTIHWREGSRGRLRAKFFALRCYRVDGDGTRHLGWLIGQRPGWGQAGEGKYFWSNFPAHTPLEVMVEYTHRRYWIEQYHEEAKGELGWDQYQGRHWDGFHRHAVIVMLSYSFLVWLEWQQRQTQRRRGPPRDAFSPTTRPTAVIIAQSASVHH
;
A
#
# COMPACT_ATOMS: atom_id res chain seq x y z
N MET A 1 -0.64 -27.95 -47.32
CA MET A 1 -1.81 -28.18 -46.45
C MET A 1 -1.33 -28.15 -45.00
N ARG A 2 -1.44 -27.01 -44.31
CA ARG A 2 -1.04 -26.88 -42.90
C ARG A 2 -2.25 -27.17 -42.03
N VAL A 3 -2.20 -28.30 -41.32
CA VAL A 3 -3.19 -28.64 -40.29
C VAL A 3 -3.04 -27.65 -39.14
N ARG A 4 -4.03 -26.75 -38.98
CA ARG A 4 -4.17 -25.92 -37.76
C ARG A 4 -4.73 -26.86 -36.68
N THR A 5 -3.89 -27.29 -35.76
CA THR A 5 -4.32 -27.85 -34.48
C THR A 5 -5.09 -26.76 -33.74
N LYS A 6 -6.38 -26.95 -33.53
CA LYS A 6 -7.17 -26.16 -32.59
C LYS A 6 -6.56 -26.40 -31.19
N VAL A 7 -5.88 -25.41 -30.65
CA VAL A 7 -5.53 -25.39 -29.22
C VAL A 7 -6.85 -25.27 -28.47
N ASP A 8 -7.18 -26.28 -27.67
CA ASP A 8 -8.34 -26.25 -26.78
C ASP A 8 -8.08 -25.25 -25.68
N THR A 9 -8.64 -24.03 -25.83
CA THR A 9 -8.44 -22.87 -24.94
C THR A 9 -9.44 -22.87 -23.78
N ARG A 10 -9.84 -24.00 -23.25
CA ARG A 10 -10.61 -24.05 -22.01
C ARG A 10 -9.71 -23.69 -20.87
N LEU A 11 -9.83 -22.41 -20.40
CA LEU A 11 -9.16 -21.96 -19.22
C LEU A 11 -9.65 -22.77 -18.00
N PRO A 12 -8.77 -23.12 -17.04
CA PRO A 12 -9.19 -23.82 -15.83
C PRO A 12 -10.17 -22.97 -15.05
N GLN A 13 -11.33 -23.53 -14.71
CA GLN A 13 -12.32 -22.88 -13.86
C GLN A 13 -11.97 -23.07 -12.39
N VAL A 14 -12.28 -22.09 -11.55
CA VAL A 14 -12.07 -22.18 -10.10
C VAL A 14 -12.93 -23.31 -9.51
N PRO A 15 -12.35 -24.29 -8.80
CA PRO A 15 -13.11 -25.36 -8.17
C PRO A 15 -14.09 -24.85 -7.11
N GLN A 16 -15.31 -25.40 -7.07
CA GLN A 16 -16.34 -24.99 -6.10
C GLN A 16 -15.94 -25.18 -4.62
N THR A 17 -15.07 -26.14 -4.33
CA THR A 17 -14.60 -26.46 -2.97
C THR A 17 -13.72 -25.37 -2.34
N GLN A 18 -13.13 -24.46 -3.12
CA GLN A 18 -12.31 -23.36 -2.61
C GLN A 18 -13.13 -22.12 -2.25
N LEU A 19 -14.39 -22.09 -2.57
CA LEU A 19 -15.27 -20.95 -2.32
C LEU A 19 -15.76 -20.87 -0.85
N SER A 20 -15.61 -21.92 -0.03
CA SER A 20 -16.12 -21.92 1.35
C SER A 20 -15.41 -20.90 2.25
N ALA A 21 -14.09 -20.85 2.23
CA ALA A 21 -13.32 -19.86 3.00
C ALA A 21 -13.56 -18.43 2.51
N LEU A 22 -13.70 -18.25 1.20
CA LEU A 22 -14.03 -16.95 0.62
C LEU A 22 -15.45 -16.52 1.00
N ALA A 23 -16.43 -17.43 0.94
CA ALA A 23 -17.81 -17.17 1.33
C ALA A 23 -17.89 -16.79 2.83
N GLU A 24 -17.15 -17.50 3.71
CA GLU A 24 -17.03 -17.17 5.13
C GLU A 24 -16.46 -15.76 5.32
N PHE A 25 -15.34 -15.46 4.67
CA PHE A 25 -14.71 -14.13 4.74
C PHE A 25 -15.63 -13.02 4.23
N LEU A 26 -16.37 -13.24 3.15
CA LEU A 26 -17.25 -12.26 2.54
C LEU A 26 -18.61 -12.12 3.23
N ALA A 27 -19.01 -13.06 4.09
CA ALA A 27 -20.32 -13.06 4.75
C ALA A 27 -20.65 -11.73 5.46
N PRO A 28 -19.76 -11.10 6.24
CA PRO A 28 -20.03 -9.82 6.89
C PRO A 28 -20.31 -8.67 5.93
N PHE A 29 -19.76 -8.72 4.70
CA PHE A 29 -19.87 -7.63 3.73
C PHE A 29 -21.14 -7.71 2.87
N ARG A 30 -21.89 -8.80 2.94
CA ARG A 30 -23.13 -8.99 2.17
C ARG A 30 -24.22 -7.97 2.53
N VAL A 31 -24.17 -7.40 3.71
CA VAL A 31 -25.14 -6.37 4.20
C VAL A 31 -25.12 -5.08 3.37
N HIS A 32 -24.02 -4.78 2.68
CA HIS A 32 -23.91 -3.60 1.80
C HIS A 32 -24.68 -3.73 0.48
N PHE A 33 -25.28 -4.88 0.22
CA PHE A 33 -26.00 -5.17 -1.00
C PHE A 33 -27.47 -5.46 -0.70
N ALA A 34 -28.38 -4.69 -1.30
CA ALA A 34 -29.82 -4.83 -1.08
C ALA A 34 -30.39 -6.19 -1.52
N GLN A 35 -29.72 -6.89 -2.43
CA GLN A 35 -30.16 -8.15 -2.99
C GLN A 35 -29.05 -9.22 -2.91
N ALA A 36 -29.43 -10.46 -2.66
CA ALA A 36 -28.51 -11.60 -2.62
C ALA A 36 -27.71 -11.78 -3.93
N ASN A 37 -28.34 -11.54 -5.07
CA ASN A 37 -27.67 -11.61 -6.38
C ASN A 37 -26.57 -10.55 -6.53
N SER A 38 -26.73 -9.39 -5.94
CA SER A 38 -25.73 -8.32 -5.93
C SER A 38 -24.53 -8.73 -5.08
N ALA A 39 -24.74 -9.27 -3.90
CA ALA A 39 -23.68 -9.82 -3.05
C ALA A 39 -22.94 -10.99 -3.72
N ASN A 40 -23.64 -11.83 -4.50
CA ASN A 40 -23.01 -12.90 -5.28
C ASN A 40 -22.10 -12.36 -6.40
N ASN A 41 -22.41 -11.17 -6.97
CA ASN A 41 -21.52 -10.56 -7.96
C ASN A 41 -20.22 -10.05 -7.32
N LEU A 42 -20.25 -9.58 -6.06
CA LEU A 42 -19.01 -9.27 -5.31
C LEU A 42 -18.14 -10.52 -5.16
N GLU A 43 -18.73 -11.64 -4.70
CA GLU A 43 -18.00 -12.91 -4.54
C GLU A 43 -17.38 -13.38 -5.85
N ARG A 44 -18.13 -13.31 -6.96
CA ARG A 44 -17.63 -13.68 -8.29
C ARG A 44 -16.54 -12.74 -8.80
N TYR A 45 -16.64 -11.44 -8.52
CA TYR A 45 -15.59 -10.48 -8.87
C TYR A 45 -14.30 -10.77 -8.10
N VAL A 46 -14.39 -10.97 -6.78
CA VAL A 46 -13.25 -11.37 -5.94
C VAL A 46 -12.65 -12.69 -6.42
N THR A 47 -13.48 -13.70 -6.74
CA THR A 47 -13.02 -14.98 -7.32
C THR A 47 -12.25 -14.75 -8.62
N GLY A 48 -12.72 -13.85 -9.48
CA GLY A 48 -12.03 -13.48 -10.72
C GLY A 48 -10.67 -12.84 -10.47
N LEU A 49 -10.57 -11.93 -9.48
CA LEU A 49 -9.30 -11.32 -9.10
C LEU A 49 -8.29 -12.32 -8.50
N LEU A 50 -8.78 -13.32 -7.77
CA LEU A 50 -7.96 -14.36 -7.15
C LEU A 50 -7.57 -15.52 -8.11
N ASN A 51 -8.12 -15.54 -9.32
CA ASN A 51 -7.78 -16.54 -10.33
C ASN A 51 -6.38 -16.27 -10.92
N GLU A 52 -5.71 -17.30 -11.40
CA GLU A 52 -4.36 -17.21 -12.02
C GLU A 52 -4.34 -16.58 -13.42
N HIS A 53 -5.50 -16.23 -13.99
CA HIS A 53 -5.55 -15.63 -15.32
C HIS A 53 -4.78 -14.29 -15.35
N PRO A 54 -3.85 -14.09 -16.30
CA PRO A 54 -3.00 -12.91 -16.34
C PRO A 54 -3.76 -11.60 -16.61
N ASN A 55 -4.91 -11.67 -17.25
CA ASN A 55 -5.76 -10.51 -17.54
C ASN A 55 -7.00 -10.54 -16.66
N LYS A 56 -7.18 -9.50 -15.83
CA LYS A 56 -8.25 -9.40 -14.82
C LYS A 56 -9.28 -8.31 -15.15
N ASN A 57 -9.68 -8.23 -16.41
CA ASN A 57 -10.82 -7.40 -16.81
C ASN A 57 -12.14 -8.19 -16.72
N CYS A 58 -13.28 -7.48 -16.76
CA CYS A 58 -14.60 -8.11 -16.62
C CYS A 58 -14.90 -9.20 -17.63
N ASP A 59 -14.36 -9.09 -18.85
CA ASP A 59 -14.57 -10.09 -19.91
C ASP A 59 -13.82 -11.39 -19.61
N THR A 60 -12.53 -11.29 -19.37
CA THR A 60 -11.68 -12.45 -19.07
C THR A 60 -12.04 -13.10 -17.72
N MET A 61 -12.37 -12.32 -16.69
CA MET A 61 -12.86 -12.89 -15.43
C MET A 61 -14.18 -13.65 -15.63
N ALA A 62 -15.10 -13.11 -16.43
CA ALA A 62 -16.36 -13.78 -16.71
C ALA A 62 -16.20 -15.10 -17.47
N SER A 63 -15.12 -15.27 -18.25
CA SER A 63 -14.85 -16.53 -18.98
C SER A 63 -14.36 -17.66 -18.07
N VAL A 64 -13.79 -17.36 -16.91
CA VAL A 64 -13.22 -18.33 -15.96
C VAL A 64 -14.04 -18.52 -14.68
N VAL A 65 -14.94 -17.58 -14.34
CA VAL A 65 -15.76 -17.63 -13.13
C VAL A 65 -17.18 -18.12 -13.49
N PRO A 66 -17.62 -19.27 -12.95
CA PRO A 66 -18.96 -19.77 -13.24
C PRO A 66 -20.09 -18.88 -12.74
N GLY A 67 -21.21 -18.86 -13.46
CA GLY A 67 -22.44 -18.20 -13.03
C GLY A 67 -22.44 -16.68 -13.12
N THR A 68 -21.47 -16.09 -13.81
CA THR A 68 -21.42 -14.66 -14.11
C THR A 68 -21.25 -14.38 -15.59
N ASN A 69 -21.27 -13.12 -15.97
CA ASN A 69 -20.94 -12.62 -17.29
C ASN A 69 -20.32 -11.22 -17.17
N GLN A 70 -19.73 -10.72 -18.26
CA GLN A 70 -19.09 -9.41 -18.33
C GLN A 70 -20.01 -8.28 -17.83
N GLN A 71 -21.27 -8.28 -18.25
CA GLN A 71 -22.23 -7.23 -17.91
C GLN A 71 -22.50 -7.18 -16.39
N ARG A 72 -22.65 -8.34 -15.73
CA ARG A 72 -22.87 -8.39 -14.28
C ARG A 72 -21.67 -7.90 -13.48
N LEU A 73 -20.46 -8.25 -13.91
CA LEU A 73 -19.24 -7.76 -13.28
C LEU A 73 -19.04 -6.27 -13.50
N HIS A 74 -19.34 -5.77 -14.70
CA HIS A 74 -19.31 -4.33 -15.01
C HIS A 74 -20.37 -3.57 -14.22
N HIS A 75 -21.61 -4.06 -14.16
CA HIS A 75 -22.72 -3.47 -13.41
C HIS A 75 -22.40 -3.33 -11.92
N LEU A 76 -21.67 -4.28 -11.31
CA LEU A 76 -21.20 -4.19 -9.93
C LEU A 76 -20.37 -2.93 -9.69
N LEU A 77 -19.54 -2.54 -10.66
CA LEU A 77 -18.64 -1.40 -10.55
C LEU A 77 -19.30 -0.07 -10.88
N THR A 78 -20.31 -0.04 -11.77
CA THR A 78 -20.81 1.20 -12.37
C THR A 78 -22.23 1.59 -11.95
N GLU A 79 -23.15 0.66 -11.93
CA GLU A 79 -24.59 0.98 -11.83
C GLU A 79 -25.22 0.48 -10.54
N MET A 80 -24.64 -0.57 -9.94
CA MET A 80 -25.19 -1.16 -8.72
C MET A 80 -25.07 -0.19 -7.55
N LEU A 81 -26.14 -0.08 -6.77
CA LEU A 81 -26.17 0.77 -5.58
C LEU A 81 -25.50 0.06 -4.40
N TRP A 82 -24.32 0.50 -4.05
CA TRP A 82 -23.60 0.15 -2.83
C TRP A 82 -22.51 1.21 -2.56
N ASP A 83 -22.21 1.39 -1.28
CA ASP A 83 -21.25 2.38 -0.78
C ASP A 83 -19.88 1.71 -0.56
N GLU A 84 -18.93 2.01 -1.43
CA GLU A 84 -17.57 1.47 -1.37
C GLU A 84 -16.80 1.98 -0.16
N ALA A 85 -17.06 3.20 0.28
CA ALA A 85 -16.40 3.78 1.45
C ALA A 85 -16.88 3.09 2.75
N GLU A 86 -18.19 2.81 2.85
CA GLU A 86 -18.73 2.08 4.01
C GLU A 86 -18.28 0.62 4.03
N LEU A 87 -18.28 -0.08 2.89
CA LEU A 87 -17.74 -1.43 2.78
C LEU A 87 -16.26 -1.46 3.20
N ASN A 88 -15.47 -0.49 2.71
CA ASN A 88 -14.05 -0.39 3.09
C ASN A 88 -13.89 -0.12 4.58
N ARG A 89 -14.71 0.74 5.17
CA ARG A 89 -14.68 1.04 6.61
C ARG A 89 -14.98 -0.21 7.44
N GLN A 90 -15.98 -1.00 7.05
CA GLN A 90 -16.27 -2.29 7.69
C GLN A 90 -15.09 -3.27 7.54
N ARG A 91 -14.49 -3.35 6.34
CA ARG A 91 -13.30 -4.18 6.09
C ARG A 91 -12.15 -3.79 7.02
N VAL A 92 -11.85 -2.51 7.15
CA VAL A 92 -10.79 -2.02 8.05
C VAL A 92 -11.09 -2.40 9.49
N LYS A 93 -12.32 -2.16 9.99
CA LYS A 93 -12.73 -2.57 11.36
C LYS A 93 -12.57 -4.07 11.57
N TRP A 94 -12.95 -4.86 10.57
CA TRP A 94 -12.83 -6.31 10.64
C TRP A 94 -11.35 -6.74 10.66
N MET A 95 -10.49 -6.14 9.85
CA MET A 95 -9.04 -6.42 9.87
C MET A 95 -8.40 -6.03 11.20
N LEU A 96 -8.83 -4.94 11.83
CA LEU A 96 -8.37 -4.53 13.17
C LEU A 96 -8.82 -5.50 14.28
N SER A 97 -9.86 -6.29 14.07
CA SER A 97 -10.31 -7.30 15.04
C SER A 97 -9.44 -8.57 15.04
N LEU A 98 -8.55 -8.73 14.07
CA LEU A 98 -7.57 -9.81 14.08
C LEU A 98 -6.56 -9.55 15.20
N ASP A 99 -6.15 -10.63 15.88
CA ASP A 99 -5.11 -10.57 16.90
C ASP A 99 -3.83 -9.94 16.31
N SER A 100 -3.39 -8.85 16.90
CA SER A 100 -2.26 -8.05 16.42
C SER A 100 -1.25 -7.79 17.54
N GLU A 101 -0.03 -7.41 17.17
CA GLU A 101 1.04 -7.09 18.13
C GLU A 101 0.86 -5.67 18.71
N GLY A 102 -0.03 -4.85 18.13
CA GLY A 102 -0.35 -3.50 18.57
C GLY A 102 0.76 -2.46 18.34
N ASP A 103 1.80 -2.83 17.59
CA ASP A 103 2.96 -1.97 17.29
C ASP A 103 2.93 -1.44 15.84
N GLY A 104 1.76 -1.44 15.20
CA GLY A 104 1.57 -1.09 13.81
C GLY A 104 2.01 0.32 13.46
N VAL A 105 2.39 0.53 12.21
CA VAL A 105 2.69 1.84 11.63
C VAL A 105 1.75 2.13 10.46
N LEU A 106 1.48 3.41 10.20
CA LEU A 106 0.79 3.85 9.00
C LEU A 106 1.81 4.19 7.92
N LEU A 107 1.67 3.57 6.77
CA LEU A 107 2.50 3.79 5.61
C LEU A 107 1.72 4.57 4.57
N PHE A 108 2.31 5.64 4.02
CA PHE A 108 1.75 6.35 2.87
C PHE A 108 2.72 6.27 1.70
N ASP A 109 2.18 6.00 0.53
CA ASP A 109 2.95 5.96 -0.71
C ASP A 109 2.01 6.15 -1.89
N ASP A 110 2.55 6.57 -3.04
CA ASP A 110 1.76 6.65 -4.25
C ASP A 110 2.16 5.58 -5.26
N THR A 111 1.21 5.21 -6.11
CA THR A 111 1.51 4.27 -7.19
C THR A 111 0.80 4.66 -8.49
N GLY A 112 1.49 4.43 -9.62
CA GLY A 112 1.01 4.80 -10.94
C GLY A 112 0.50 3.60 -11.74
N PHE A 113 -0.53 3.85 -12.57
CA PHE A 113 -1.12 2.91 -13.52
C PHE A 113 -0.97 3.47 -14.92
N GLY A 114 -0.14 2.86 -15.77
CA GLY A 114 0.03 3.28 -17.16
C GLY A 114 -1.27 3.16 -17.95
N LYS A 115 -1.61 4.17 -18.74
CA LYS A 115 -2.79 4.19 -19.59
C LYS A 115 -2.42 4.65 -20.98
N GLN A 116 -3.07 4.09 -22.00
CA GLN A 116 -2.84 4.49 -23.38
C GLN A 116 -3.80 5.61 -23.83
N GLY A 117 -5.05 5.57 -23.33
CA GLY A 117 -6.09 6.57 -23.68
C GLY A 117 -6.08 7.80 -22.78
N THR A 118 -6.96 8.75 -23.06
CA THR A 118 -7.11 10.02 -22.34
C THR A 118 -8.43 10.15 -21.58
N HIS A 119 -9.29 9.13 -21.60
CA HIS A 119 -10.66 9.18 -21.07
C HIS A 119 -10.83 8.54 -19.69
N SER A 120 -9.87 7.73 -19.21
CA SER A 120 -9.95 7.20 -17.85
C SER A 120 -9.83 8.33 -16.84
N VAL A 121 -10.68 8.33 -15.82
CA VAL A 121 -10.72 9.38 -14.80
C VAL A 121 -9.34 9.63 -14.18
N GLY A 122 -8.92 10.88 -14.07
CA GLY A 122 -7.61 11.24 -13.48
C GLY A 122 -6.38 10.94 -14.34
N VAL A 123 -6.55 10.42 -15.57
CA VAL A 123 -5.40 10.17 -16.46
C VAL A 123 -4.81 11.47 -16.99
N ALA A 124 -3.49 11.61 -16.88
CA ALA A 124 -2.73 12.73 -17.43
C ALA A 124 -1.28 12.33 -17.70
N ARG A 125 -0.57 13.14 -18.49
CA ARG A 125 0.89 13.07 -18.54
C ARG A 125 1.45 13.68 -17.27
N GLN A 126 1.89 12.84 -16.37
CA GLN A 126 2.41 13.21 -15.05
C GLN A 126 3.58 12.30 -14.64
N TYR A 127 4.39 12.78 -13.71
CA TYR A 127 5.45 11.96 -13.13
C TYR A 127 4.86 10.81 -12.31
N SER A 128 5.41 9.64 -12.49
CA SER A 128 5.08 8.47 -11.69
C SER A 128 6.35 7.80 -11.19
N GLY A 129 6.48 7.68 -9.88
CA GLY A 129 7.57 6.95 -9.23
C GLY A 129 7.67 5.51 -9.72
N THR A 130 6.52 4.85 -9.96
CA THR A 130 6.46 3.48 -10.52
C THR A 130 7.20 3.34 -11.85
N PHE A 131 7.15 4.36 -12.71
CA PHE A 131 7.81 4.34 -14.04
C PHE A 131 9.11 5.13 -14.06
N GLY A 132 9.46 5.85 -13.00
CA GLY A 132 10.65 6.71 -12.93
C GLY A 132 10.69 7.86 -13.95
N LYS A 133 9.55 8.21 -14.57
CA LYS A 133 9.43 9.21 -15.63
C LYS A 133 8.06 9.81 -15.75
N VAL A 134 7.96 10.90 -16.50
CA VAL A 134 6.66 11.46 -16.94
C VAL A 134 6.05 10.55 -18.00
N THR A 135 4.86 10.01 -17.71
CA THR A 135 4.11 9.13 -18.60
C THR A 135 2.62 9.40 -18.51
N ASN A 136 1.84 8.86 -19.44
CA ASN A 136 0.38 8.93 -19.39
C ASN A 136 -0.12 7.88 -18.40
N CYS A 137 -0.57 8.32 -17.23
CA CYS A 137 -0.96 7.42 -16.14
C CYS A 137 -2.03 8.03 -15.24
N GLN A 138 -2.70 7.15 -14.49
CA GLN A 138 -3.41 7.49 -13.26
C GLN A 138 -2.44 7.31 -12.09
N VAL A 139 -2.62 8.05 -11.00
CA VAL A 139 -1.84 7.90 -9.77
C VAL A 139 -2.79 7.81 -8.59
N THR A 140 -2.51 6.91 -7.64
CA THR A 140 -3.23 6.84 -6.37
C THR A 140 -2.31 7.14 -5.22
N VAL A 141 -2.84 7.79 -4.19
CA VAL A 141 -2.25 7.89 -2.86
C VAL A 141 -2.86 6.81 -1.99
N ASN A 142 -2.03 6.06 -1.29
CA ASN A 142 -2.43 4.87 -0.56
C ASN A 142 -2.02 4.97 0.91
N CYS A 143 -2.87 4.47 1.79
CA CYS A 143 -2.60 4.25 3.20
C CYS A 143 -2.59 2.75 3.49
N HIS A 144 -1.56 2.29 4.21
CA HIS A 144 -1.35 0.89 4.54
C HIS A 144 -1.01 0.75 6.02
N TYR A 145 -1.51 -0.30 6.66
CA TYR A 145 -1.16 -0.65 8.03
C TYR A 145 -0.12 -1.77 8.03
N ALA A 146 0.92 -1.65 8.82
CA ALA A 146 1.93 -2.69 8.91
C ALA A 146 2.47 -2.87 10.34
N GLU A 147 2.39 -4.09 10.83
CA GLU A 147 3.12 -4.62 11.98
C GLU A 147 4.34 -5.43 11.52
N ARG A 148 5.02 -6.11 12.42
CA ARG A 148 6.10 -7.02 12.04
C ARG A 148 5.64 -8.15 11.14
N THR A 149 4.50 -8.72 11.45
CA THR A 149 4.02 -9.97 10.87
C THR A 149 2.70 -9.84 10.11
N LEU A 150 2.00 -8.72 10.26
CA LEU A 150 0.70 -8.47 9.66
C LEU A 150 0.73 -7.12 8.96
N ALA A 151 0.36 -7.09 7.68
CA ALA A 151 0.27 -5.84 6.93
C ALA A 151 -0.86 -5.94 5.89
N TRP A 152 -1.63 -4.84 5.75
CA TRP A 152 -2.81 -4.81 4.88
C TRP A 152 -3.17 -3.37 4.49
N PRO A 153 -3.79 -3.15 3.29
CA PRO A 153 -4.17 -1.82 2.83
C PRO A 153 -5.33 -1.27 3.67
N ILE A 154 -5.26 0.02 4.01
CA ILE A 154 -6.35 0.74 4.69
C ILE A 154 -7.23 1.43 3.66
N ALA A 155 -6.65 2.30 2.84
CA ALA A 155 -7.38 3.15 1.92
C ALA A 155 -6.53 3.48 0.68
N THR A 156 -7.22 3.83 -0.38
CA THR A 156 -6.63 4.37 -1.61
C THR A 156 -7.50 5.52 -2.13
N ARG A 157 -6.86 6.57 -2.66
CA ARG A 157 -7.53 7.71 -3.27
C ARG A 157 -6.90 8.03 -4.61
N LEU A 158 -7.72 8.15 -5.64
CA LEU A 158 -7.25 8.59 -6.96
C LEU A 158 -6.82 10.05 -6.89
N TYR A 159 -5.58 10.35 -7.26
CA TYR A 159 -5.12 11.72 -7.46
C TYR A 159 -5.80 12.31 -8.70
N LEU A 160 -6.46 13.45 -8.50
CA LEU A 160 -7.14 14.17 -9.58
C LEU A 160 -6.28 15.35 -10.06
N PRO A 161 -5.59 15.26 -11.20
CA PRO A 161 -4.80 16.38 -11.73
C PRO A 161 -5.64 17.64 -11.97
N ARG A 162 -5.05 18.84 -11.88
CA ARG A 162 -5.74 20.13 -12.13
C ARG A 162 -6.52 20.15 -13.43
N VAL A 163 -5.95 19.60 -14.50
CA VAL A 163 -6.61 19.51 -15.82
C VAL A 163 -7.92 18.70 -15.80
N TRP A 164 -8.14 17.90 -14.77
CA TRP A 164 -9.41 17.22 -14.53
C TRP A 164 -10.29 17.98 -13.53
N ALA A 165 -9.67 18.50 -12.47
CA ALA A 165 -10.41 19.20 -11.41
C ALA A 165 -11.10 20.47 -11.91
N GLU A 166 -10.48 21.16 -12.88
CA GLU A 166 -10.95 22.43 -13.45
C GLU A 166 -11.83 22.26 -14.72
N ASP A 167 -11.90 21.04 -15.30
CA ASP A 167 -12.70 20.75 -16.50
C ASP A 167 -14.08 20.20 -16.12
N GLY A 168 -15.09 21.06 -16.10
CA GLY A 168 -16.46 20.68 -15.75
C GLY A 168 -17.07 19.61 -16.67
N VAL A 169 -16.71 19.58 -17.95
CA VAL A 169 -17.21 18.58 -18.91
C VAL A 169 -16.62 17.21 -18.58
N ARG A 170 -15.32 17.14 -18.38
CA ARG A 170 -14.65 15.89 -17.97
C ARG A 170 -15.15 15.37 -16.63
N ARG A 171 -15.36 16.27 -15.66
CA ARG A 171 -15.93 15.91 -14.35
C ARG A 171 -17.28 15.24 -14.49
N GLN A 172 -18.18 15.84 -15.25
CA GLN A 172 -19.51 15.29 -15.49
C GLN A 172 -19.45 13.93 -16.20
N GLN A 173 -18.65 13.82 -17.28
CA GLN A 173 -18.49 12.59 -18.04
C GLN A 173 -17.90 11.44 -17.22
N ALA A 174 -17.02 11.74 -16.26
CA ALA A 174 -16.39 10.76 -15.41
C ALA A 174 -17.11 10.56 -14.06
N HIS A 175 -18.26 11.18 -13.86
CA HIS A 175 -19.06 11.12 -12.63
C HIS A 175 -18.24 11.51 -11.37
N ILE A 176 -17.37 12.53 -11.50
CA ILE A 176 -16.58 13.02 -10.35
C ILE A 176 -17.51 13.80 -9.43
N PRO A 177 -17.64 13.42 -8.14
CA PRO A 177 -18.49 14.12 -7.18
C PRO A 177 -18.14 15.61 -7.06
N GLU A 178 -19.15 16.47 -6.88
CA GLU A 178 -18.95 17.94 -6.79
C GLU A 178 -17.99 18.34 -5.66
N GLY A 179 -18.02 17.63 -4.53
CA GLY A 179 -17.16 17.87 -3.39
C GLY A 179 -15.68 17.56 -3.61
N ILE A 180 -15.32 16.81 -4.66
CA ILE A 180 -13.92 16.49 -4.95
C ILE A 180 -13.27 17.69 -5.63
N GLN A 181 -12.28 18.27 -4.96
CA GLN A 181 -11.49 19.40 -5.47
C GLN A 181 -10.06 18.92 -5.78
N PHE A 182 -9.28 19.80 -6.44
CA PHE A 182 -7.85 19.56 -6.60
C PHE A 182 -7.17 19.54 -5.23
N GLN A 183 -6.38 18.50 -5.01
CA GLN A 183 -5.50 18.35 -3.85
C GLN A 183 -4.14 17.85 -4.33
N THR A 184 -3.08 18.28 -3.66
CA THR A 184 -1.76 17.68 -3.82
C THR A 184 -1.75 16.27 -3.20
N LYS A 185 -0.82 15.42 -3.59
CA LYS A 185 -0.66 14.09 -3.00
C LYS A 185 -0.46 14.15 -1.48
N ALA A 186 0.29 15.15 -1.00
CA ALA A 186 0.52 15.39 0.42
C ALA A 186 -0.78 15.73 1.18
N GLU A 187 -1.64 16.56 0.60
CA GLU A 187 -2.96 16.88 1.17
C GLU A 187 -3.87 15.66 1.20
N ILE A 188 -3.88 14.86 0.14
CA ILE A 188 -4.62 13.58 0.11
C ILE A 188 -4.13 12.63 1.20
N ALA A 189 -2.80 12.51 1.38
CA ALA A 189 -2.23 11.64 2.42
C ALA A 189 -2.62 12.11 3.84
N LEU A 190 -2.64 13.43 4.10
CA LEU A 190 -3.11 13.99 5.37
C LEU A 190 -4.61 13.78 5.59
N GLU A 191 -5.42 13.86 4.54
CA GLU A 191 -6.85 13.57 4.63
C GLU A 191 -7.11 12.08 4.92
N LEU A 192 -6.38 11.17 4.26
CA LEU A 192 -6.44 9.74 4.56
C LEU A 192 -5.99 9.45 6.00
N LEU A 193 -5.00 10.18 6.53
CA LEU A 193 -4.60 10.09 7.94
C LEU A 193 -5.73 10.53 8.87
N ASP A 194 -6.44 11.62 8.55
CA ASP A 194 -7.61 12.06 9.31
C ASP A 194 -8.73 11.01 9.31
N GLU A 195 -8.91 10.29 8.20
CA GLU A 195 -9.85 9.16 8.10
C GLU A 195 -9.43 8.01 9.02
N THR A 196 -8.14 7.67 9.10
CA THR A 196 -7.63 6.62 10.01
C THR A 196 -7.86 6.99 11.46
N THR A 197 -7.70 8.27 11.80
CA THR A 197 -7.96 8.80 13.16
C THR A 197 -9.45 8.68 13.53
N ARG A 198 -10.37 8.98 12.59
CA ARG A 198 -11.83 8.85 12.84
C ARG A 198 -12.26 7.41 13.13
N ILE A 199 -11.58 6.42 12.57
CA ILE A 199 -11.84 4.99 12.84
C ILE A 199 -10.93 4.42 13.93
N ALA A 200 -10.14 5.28 14.59
CA ALA A 200 -9.27 4.96 15.72
C ALA A 200 -8.30 3.80 15.43
N ILE A 201 -7.61 3.81 14.28
CA ILE A 201 -6.58 2.82 13.96
C ILE A 201 -5.39 3.03 14.89
N PRO A 202 -5.07 2.06 15.78
CA PRO A 202 -3.92 2.18 16.66
C PRO A 202 -2.63 2.07 15.86
N HIS A 203 -1.72 3.03 16.02
CA HIS A 203 -0.42 3.02 15.37
C HIS A 203 0.64 3.77 16.16
N ALA A 204 1.89 3.35 16.01
CA ALA A 204 3.03 3.94 16.68
C ALA A 204 3.53 5.21 15.99
N CYS A 205 3.51 5.23 14.66
CA CYS A 205 3.96 6.36 13.85
C CYS A 205 3.53 6.26 12.38
N VAL A 206 3.75 7.36 11.68
CA VAL A 206 3.65 7.46 10.21
C VAL A 206 5.03 7.24 9.59
N VAL A 207 5.10 6.48 8.50
CA VAL A 207 6.32 6.21 7.74
C VAL A 207 6.06 6.47 6.25
N VAL A 208 6.91 7.27 5.63
CA VAL A 208 6.81 7.65 4.21
C VAL A 208 8.17 7.67 3.53
N ASP A 209 8.17 7.75 2.21
CA ASP A 209 9.37 7.95 1.41
C ASP A 209 9.82 9.43 1.37
N ALA A 210 10.87 9.72 0.56
CA ALA A 210 11.42 11.06 0.45
C ALA A 210 10.53 12.03 -0.34
N ASP A 211 9.62 11.56 -1.16
CA ASP A 211 8.71 12.44 -1.90
C ASP A 211 7.70 13.11 -0.96
N TYR A 212 7.33 12.43 0.14
CA TYR A 212 6.55 13.00 1.24
C TYR A 212 7.44 13.59 2.35
N GLY A 213 8.54 12.92 2.69
CA GLY A 213 9.41 13.29 3.81
C GLY A 213 10.18 14.61 3.61
N ASP A 214 10.44 14.99 2.35
CA ASP A 214 11.04 16.29 2.02
C ASP A 214 9.99 17.42 1.84
N HIS A 215 8.70 17.12 2.03
CA HIS A 215 7.64 18.10 1.82
C HIS A 215 7.27 18.81 3.15
N PRO A 216 7.68 20.09 3.36
CA PRO A 216 7.48 20.77 4.64
C PRO A 216 6.02 20.86 5.07
N HIS A 217 5.10 21.10 4.11
CA HIS A 217 3.66 21.14 4.39
C HIS A 217 3.16 19.80 4.95
N PHE A 218 3.63 18.65 4.42
CA PHE A 218 3.27 17.34 4.92
C PHE A 218 3.77 17.12 6.35
N LEU A 219 5.06 17.40 6.60
CA LEU A 219 5.65 17.24 7.92
C LEU A 219 4.98 18.15 8.97
N ASN A 220 4.72 19.40 8.62
CA ASN A 220 3.99 20.34 9.48
C ASN A 220 2.54 19.88 9.70
N GLY A 221 1.92 19.28 8.70
CA GLY A 221 0.60 18.63 8.79
C GLY A 221 0.58 17.46 9.77
N LEU A 222 1.62 16.63 9.80
CA LEU A 222 1.78 15.56 10.79
C LEU A 222 1.96 16.11 12.21
N GLU A 223 2.81 17.14 12.36
CA GLU A 223 3.07 17.78 13.66
C GLU A 223 1.83 18.48 14.23
N ALA A 224 1.03 19.14 13.38
CA ALA A 224 -0.25 19.74 13.77
C ALA A 224 -1.25 18.70 14.30
N ARG A 225 -1.19 17.46 13.80
CA ARG A 225 -1.98 16.31 14.25
C ARG A 225 -1.35 15.58 15.45
N ARG A 226 -0.18 16.04 15.91
CA ARG A 226 0.62 15.39 16.96
C ARG A 226 1.08 13.98 16.62
N GLU A 227 1.21 13.68 15.35
CA GLU A 227 1.69 12.40 14.88
C GLU A 227 3.19 12.21 15.14
N ARG A 228 3.55 10.99 15.53
CA ARG A 228 4.94 10.53 15.47
C ARG A 228 5.24 10.06 14.06
N TYR A 229 6.46 10.29 13.61
CA TYR A 229 6.86 9.85 12.29
C TYR A 229 8.34 9.52 12.19
N VAL A 230 8.67 8.63 11.26
CA VAL A 230 10.01 8.41 10.74
C VAL A 230 9.90 8.41 9.21
N VAL A 231 10.48 9.39 8.56
CA VAL A 231 10.33 9.62 7.12
C VAL A 231 11.68 9.56 6.42
N ALA A 232 11.74 8.97 5.22
CA ALA A 232 12.91 9.10 4.40
C ALA A 232 13.02 10.55 3.88
N VAL A 233 14.26 11.04 3.75
CA VAL A 233 14.56 12.39 3.24
C VAL A 233 15.72 12.32 2.25
N ARG A 234 15.84 13.33 1.39
CA ARG A 234 16.94 13.43 0.44
C ARG A 234 18.25 13.82 1.11
N CYS A 235 19.34 13.60 0.42
CA CYS A 235 20.69 13.93 0.91
C CYS A 235 20.90 15.42 1.22
N ASP A 236 20.15 16.29 0.57
CA ASP A 236 20.22 17.75 0.73
C ASP A 236 19.20 18.31 1.74
N PHE A 237 18.49 17.45 2.46
CA PHE A 237 17.57 17.84 3.53
C PHE A 237 18.24 18.81 4.51
N SER A 238 17.57 19.93 4.79
CA SER A 238 18.13 21.06 5.52
C SER A 238 18.04 20.88 7.02
N ILE A 239 19.17 20.86 7.71
CA ILE A 239 19.25 20.72 9.17
C ILE A 239 20.19 21.77 9.79
N ALA A 240 20.00 22.05 11.08
CA ALA A 240 20.91 22.86 11.89
C ALA A 240 21.26 22.13 13.19
N LEU A 241 22.51 22.22 13.63
CA LEU A 241 22.99 21.52 14.84
C LEU A 241 22.52 22.18 16.16
N GLY A 242 21.99 23.40 16.09
CA GLY A 242 21.46 24.14 17.25
C GLY A 242 20.26 25.00 16.88
N ARG A 243 19.57 25.52 17.92
CA ARG A 243 18.34 26.30 17.77
C ARG A 243 18.59 27.73 17.32
N GLY A 244 19.73 28.32 17.70
CA GLY A 244 20.03 29.71 17.43
C GLY A 244 20.42 29.95 15.96
N ARG A 245 20.27 31.20 15.49
CA ARG A 245 20.60 31.59 14.11
C ARG A 245 22.09 31.49 13.77
N GLU A 246 22.95 31.44 14.76
CA GLU A 246 24.39 31.20 14.65
C GLU A 246 24.70 29.80 14.07
N HIS A 247 23.80 28.86 14.30
CA HIS A 247 23.90 27.52 13.68
C HIS A 247 23.31 27.55 12.26
N ARG A 248 24.16 27.73 11.27
CA ARG A 248 23.73 27.74 9.86
C ARG A 248 23.11 26.42 9.45
N ALA A 249 22.13 26.49 8.54
CA ALA A 249 21.57 25.32 7.91
C ALA A 249 22.63 24.60 7.06
N GLN A 250 22.65 23.28 7.13
CA GLN A 250 23.57 22.37 6.43
C GLN A 250 22.77 21.22 5.81
N ARG A 251 23.35 20.59 4.79
CA ARG A 251 22.78 19.41 4.17
C ARG A 251 22.98 18.19 5.08
N ALA A 252 21.98 17.31 5.15
CA ALA A 252 22.02 16.09 5.94
C ALA A 252 23.21 15.18 5.58
N ASP A 253 23.52 15.03 4.27
CA ASP A 253 24.63 14.20 3.81
C ASP A 253 25.99 14.71 4.35
N LYS A 254 26.22 16.02 4.33
CA LYS A 254 27.48 16.62 4.81
C LYS A 254 27.67 16.43 6.31
N VAL A 255 26.60 16.61 7.08
CA VAL A 255 26.65 16.42 8.54
C VAL A 255 26.93 14.96 8.90
N LEU A 256 26.29 14.01 8.21
CA LEU A 256 26.46 12.58 8.47
C LEU A 256 27.81 12.06 7.94
N GLN A 257 28.32 12.58 6.82
CA GLN A 257 29.65 12.21 6.29
C GLN A 257 30.77 12.64 7.24
N ALA A 258 30.61 13.76 7.96
CA ALA A 258 31.59 14.25 8.93
C ALA A 258 31.68 13.39 10.22
N GLN A 259 30.75 12.45 10.45
CA GLN A 259 30.76 11.62 11.63
C GLN A 259 31.78 10.49 11.52
N PRO A 260 32.57 10.22 12.59
CA PRO A 260 33.60 9.19 12.59
C PRO A 260 32.97 7.81 12.42
N LEU A 261 33.61 6.92 11.65
CA LEU A 261 33.08 5.56 11.37
C LEU A 261 32.77 4.75 12.62
N ARG A 262 33.52 4.96 13.72
CA ARG A 262 33.28 4.30 15.00
C ARG A 262 31.95 4.66 15.66
N ALA A 263 31.34 5.79 15.28
CA ALA A 263 30.03 6.20 15.79
C ALA A 263 28.84 5.46 15.12
N TRP A 264 29.11 4.73 14.05
CA TRP A 264 28.10 4.01 13.29
C TRP A 264 27.93 2.58 13.83
N GLY A 265 26.79 2.30 14.48
CA GLY A 265 26.43 0.97 14.97
C GLY A 265 25.79 0.10 13.88
N THR A 266 25.97 -1.22 14.00
CA THR A 266 25.27 -2.18 13.13
C THR A 266 23.92 -2.53 13.74
N ILE A 267 22.83 -2.33 13.00
CA ILE A 267 21.48 -2.70 13.39
C ILE A 267 20.95 -3.74 12.42
N HIS A 268 20.25 -4.72 12.97
CA HIS A 268 19.53 -5.77 12.23
C HIS A 268 18.04 -5.52 12.39
N TRP A 269 17.26 -5.58 11.30
CA TRP A 269 15.82 -5.27 11.37
C TRP A 269 14.91 -6.38 10.84
N ARG A 270 15.40 -7.32 10.05
CA ARG A 270 14.58 -8.40 9.49
C ARG A 270 15.45 -9.56 9.01
N GLU A 271 14.91 -10.78 9.06
CA GLU A 271 15.43 -11.90 8.30
C GLU A 271 15.01 -11.77 6.82
N GLY A 272 15.95 -11.93 5.91
CA GLY A 272 15.70 -11.97 4.47
C GLY A 272 15.97 -13.36 3.91
N SER A 273 15.60 -13.61 2.66
CA SER A 273 15.86 -14.90 1.97
C SER A 273 17.33 -15.28 1.88
N ARG A 274 18.24 -14.31 2.00
CA ARG A 274 19.71 -14.50 1.96
C ARG A 274 20.38 -14.24 3.32
N GLY A 275 19.64 -14.32 4.43
CA GLY A 275 20.12 -14.06 5.79
C GLY A 275 19.69 -12.71 6.35
N ARG A 276 20.25 -12.35 7.51
CA ARG A 276 19.86 -11.14 8.26
C ARG A 276 20.13 -9.87 7.50
N LEU A 277 19.08 -9.05 7.28
CA LEU A 277 19.22 -7.71 6.75
C LEU A 277 19.80 -6.80 7.83
N ARG A 278 20.92 -6.19 7.53
CA ARG A 278 21.68 -5.33 8.46
C ARG A 278 22.38 -4.20 7.69
N ALA A 279 22.56 -3.08 8.37
CA ALA A 279 23.37 -1.97 7.86
C ALA A 279 23.98 -1.20 9.03
N LYS A 280 24.81 -0.20 8.73
CA LYS A 280 25.35 0.71 9.73
C LYS A 280 24.48 1.94 9.84
N PHE A 281 24.13 2.30 11.07
CA PHE A 281 23.29 3.46 11.38
C PHE A 281 23.99 4.39 12.34
N PHE A 282 23.68 5.67 12.20
CA PHE A 282 24.03 6.73 13.12
C PHE A 282 22.86 7.71 13.22
N ALA A 283 22.61 8.24 14.41
CA ALA A 283 21.59 9.25 14.61
C ALA A 283 22.11 10.41 15.48
N LEU A 284 21.66 11.60 15.19
CA LEU A 284 21.93 12.76 16.03
C LEU A 284 20.67 13.61 16.21
N ARG A 285 20.56 14.22 17.39
CA ARG A 285 19.54 15.22 17.72
C ARG A 285 19.92 16.56 17.10
N CYS A 286 19.08 17.09 16.24
CA CYS A 286 19.29 18.37 15.57
C CYS A 286 17.95 19.00 15.18
N TYR A 287 17.99 20.05 14.38
CA TYR A 287 16.79 20.78 13.98
C TYR A 287 16.62 20.67 12.46
N ARG A 288 15.44 20.25 11.98
CA ARG A 288 14.98 20.51 10.61
C ARG A 288 14.81 22.01 10.43
N VAL A 289 15.22 22.55 9.30
CA VAL A 289 15.08 23.96 8.96
C VAL A 289 14.18 24.11 7.75
N ASP A 290 13.01 24.70 7.94
CA ASP A 290 12.07 25.00 6.86
C ASP A 290 12.52 26.21 6.03
N GLY A 291 11.88 26.44 4.88
CA GLY A 291 12.23 27.52 3.96
C GLY A 291 12.08 28.94 4.57
N ASP A 292 11.22 29.11 5.57
CA ASP A 292 11.04 30.34 6.34
C ASP A 292 12.02 30.49 7.51
N GLY A 293 12.90 29.51 7.73
CA GLY A 293 13.85 29.46 8.83
C GLY A 293 13.30 28.87 10.13
N THR A 294 12.05 28.40 10.16
CA THR A 294 11.48 27.71 11.32
C THR A 294 12.25 26.43 11.61
N ARG A 295 12.45 26.12 12.90
CA ARG A 295 13.29 25.02 13.36
C ARG A 295 12.50 24.03 14.20
N HIS A 296 12.48 22.76 13.77
CA HIS A 296 11.78 21.65 14.43
C HIS A 296 12.78 20.66 14.99
N LEU A 297 12.74 20.40 16.29
CA LEU A 297 13.66 19.48 16.96
C LEU A 297 13.31 18.03 16.62
N GLY A 298 14.31 17.27 16.17
CA GLY A 298 14.12 15.88 15.81
C GLY A 298 15.41 15.08 15.75
N TRP A 299 15.35 13.94 15.09
CA TRP A 299 16.47 13.05 14.84
C TRP A 299 16.79 13.02 13.34
N LEU A 300 18.04 13.33 13.01
CA LEU A 300 18.61 12.96 11.71
C LEU A 300 19.23 11.58 11.84
N ILE A 301 18.77 10.63 11.02
CA ILE A 301 19.24 9.24 11.00
C ILE A 301 19.89 8.97 9.66
N GLY A 302 21.13 8.47 9.69
CA GLY A 302 21.84 8.01 8.50
C GLY A 302 21.95 6.48 8.47
N GLN A 303 21.78 5.90 7.28
CA GLN A 303 22.07 4.52 6.99
C GLN A 303 23.20 4.43 5.96
N ARG A 304 24.18 3.60 6.22
CA ARG A 304 25.24 3.24 5.26
C ARG A 304 25.16 1.75 4.95
N PRO A 305 25.55 1.32 3.75
CA PRO A 305 25.72 -0.09 3.44
C PRO A 305 26.61 -0.78 4.48
N GLY A 306 26.35 -2.06 4.75
CA GLY A 306 27.23 -2.88 5.56
C GLY A 306 28.61 -3.04 4.92
N TRP A 307 29.60 -3.51 5.72
CA TRP A 307 30.95 -3.76 5.19
C TRP A 307 30.89 -4.71 3.99
N GLY A 308 31.55 -4.32 2.87
CA GLY A 308 31.56 -5.11 1.64
C GLY A 308 30.27 -5.06 0.81
N GLN A 309 29.27 -4.28 1.21
CA GLN A 309 28.04 -4.07 0.44
C GLN A 309 28.16 -2.79 -0.40
N ALA A 310 27.83 -2.88 -1.69
CA ALA A 310 27.63 -1.71 -2.54
C ALA A 310 26.27 -1.07 -2.26
N GLY A 311 26.16 0.25 -2.37
CA GLY A 311 24.89 0.98 -2.24
C GLY A 311 25.11 2.42 -1.81
N GLU A 312 24.09 3.23 -2.00
CA GLU A 312 24.06 4.61 -1.54
C GLU A 312 23.59 4.71 -0.08
N GLY A 313 24.01 5.77 0.61
CA GLY A 313 23.51 6.10 1.95
C GLY A 313 22.05 6.52 1.89
N LYS A 314 21.27 6.17 2.93
CA LYS A 314 19.90 6.64 3.11
C LYS A 314 19.83 7.58 4.30
N TYR A 315 18.90 8.51 4.23
CA TYR A 315 18.70 9.54 5.22
C TYR A 315 17.25 9.52 5.68
N PHE A 316 17.04 9.71 6.99
CA PHE A 316 15.71 9.75 7.56
C PHE A 316 15.62 10.89 8.59
N TRP A 317 14.42 11.42 8.72
CA TRP A 317 14.08 12.40 9.73
C TRP A 317 12.97 11.87 10.64
N SER A 318 13.04 12.16 11.95
CA SER A 318 12.05 11.70 12.92
C SER A 318 11.82 12.71 14.04
N ASN A 319 10.56 12.84 14.48
CA ASN A 319 10.17 13.66 15.63
C ASN A 319 10.03 12.84 16.94
N PHE A 320 10.51 11.62 16.98
CA PHE A 320 10.44 10.78 18.17
C PHE A 320 11.15 11.43 19.38
N PRO A 321 10.71 11.14 20.63
CA PRO A 321 11.34 11.61 21.86
C PRO A 321 12.83 11.28 21.96
N ALA A 322 13.56 12.03 22.80
CA ALA A 322 15.01 11.85 22.95
C ALA A 322 15.42 10.46 23.48
N HIS A 323 14.55 9.82 24.25
CA HIS A 323 14.79 8.51 24.86
C HIS A 323 14.42 7.31 23.95
N THR A 324 13.93 7.56 22.72
CA THR A 324 13.57 6.48 21.80
C THR A 324 14.83 5.78 21.29
N PRO A 325 14.96 4.46 21.44
CA PRO A 325 16.08 3.70 20.90
C PRO A 325 16.16 3.81 19.38
N LEU A 326 17.39 3.90 18.85
CA LEU A 326 17.61 4.00 17.41
C LEU A 326 17.08 2.77 16.67
N GLU A 327 17.20 1.58 17.28
CA GLU A 327 16.73 0.31 16.74
C GLU A 327 15.22 0.35 16.44
N VAL A 328 14.42 0.96 17.31
CA VAL A 328 12.97 1.13 17.13
C VAL A 328 12.67 1.99 15.92
N MET A 329 13.34 3.15 15.81
CA MET A 329 13.15 4.04 14.66
C MET A 329 13.58 3.37 13.35
N VAL A 330 14.70 2.65 13.37
CA VAL A 330 15.20 1.89 12.21
C VAL A 330 14.22 0.79 11.81
N GLU A 331 13.67 0.05 12.76
CA GLU A 331 12.68 -0.98 12.48
C GLU A 331 11.46 -0.40 11.77
N TYR A 332 10.93 0.72 12.26
CA TYR A 332 9.80 1.39 11.63
C TYR A 332 10.09 1.85 10.19
N THR A 333 11.28 2.40 9.90
CA THR A 333 11.63 2.80 8.53
C THR A 333 11.55 1.63 7.55
N HIS A 334 11.91 0.43 7.99
CA HIS A 334 11.97 -0.74 7.12
C HIS A 334 10.61 -1.44 6.95
N ARG A 335 9.58 -1.05 7.71
CA ARG A 335 8.20 -1.50 7.48
C ARG A 335 7.60 -0.93 6.19
N ARG A 336 8.18 0.13 5.63
CA ARG A 336 7.77 0.67 4.32
C ARG A 336 7.79 -0.38 3.19
N TYR A 337 8.62 -1.39 3.29
CA TYR A 337 8.62 -2.54 2.38
C TYR A 337 7.22 -3.13 2.16
N TRP A 338 6.34 -3.12 3.17
CA TRP A 338 5.03 -3.75 3.07
C TRP A 338 4.08 -3.03 2.10
N ILE A 339 4.14 -1.71 1.99
CA ILE A 339 3.32 -0.98 1.01
C ILE A 339 3.85 -1.18 -0.41
N GLU A 340 5.18 -1.25 -0.58
CA GLU A 340 5.80 -1.56 -1.88
C GLU A 340 5.40 -2.97 -2.34
N GLN A 341 5.47 -3.95 -1.44
CA GLN A 341 5.04 -5.32 -1.73
C GLN A 341 3.54 -5.38 -2.07
N TYR A 342 2.69 -4.66 -1.31
CA TYR A 342 1.26 -4.57 -1.66
C TYR A 342 1.05 -4.00 -3.07
N HIS A 343 1.76 -2.93 -3.43
CA HIS A 343 1.65 -2.36 -4.77
C HIS A 343 2.04 -3.35 -5.88
N GLU A 344 3.09 -4.11 -5.66
CA GLU A 344 3.56 -5.15 -6.60
C GLU A 344 2.55 -6.29 -6.72
N GLU A 345 2.14 -6.88 -5.60
CA GLU A 345 1.20 -8.00 -5.55
C GLU A 345 -0.21 -7.60 -6.03
N ALA A 346 -0.73 -6.43 -5.63
CA ALA A 346 -2.05 -5.99 -6.05
C ALA A 346 -2.13 -5.72 -7.57
N LYS A 347 -1.06 -5.22 -8.19
CA LYS A 347 -0.98 -5.06 -9.64
C LYS A 347 -0.73 -6.39 -10.35
N GLY A 348 0.30 -7.13 -9.93
CA GLY A 348 0.72 -8.36 -10.60
C GLY A 348 -0.30 -9.49 -10.44
N GLU A 349 -0.84 -9.69 -9.23
CA GLU A 349 -1.66 -10.84 -8.89
C GLU A 349 -3.17 -10.54 -8.89
N LEU A 350 -3.57 -9.33 -8.47
CA LEU A 350 -4.99 -8.97 -8.35
C LEU A 350 -5.47 -8.02 -9.46
N GLY A 351 -4.62 -7.64 -10.43
CA GLY A 351 -5.01 -6.82 -11.57
C GLY A 351 -5.47 -5.41 -11.21
N TRP A 352 -4.95 -4.83 -10.14
CA TRP A 352 -5.33 -3.47 -9.70
C TRP A 352 -5.14 -2.42 -10.79
N ASP A 353 -4.11 -2.53 -11.62
CA ASP A 353 -3.81 -1.63 -12.74
C ASP A 353 -4.59 -1.95 -14.03
N GLN A 354 -5.32 -3.07 -14.05
CA GLN A 354 -6.01 -3.56 -15.25
C GLN A 354 -7.46 -3.05 -15.37
N TYR A 355 -7.92 -2.21 -14.43
CA TYR A 355 -9.22 -1.55 -14.55
C TYR A 355 -9.26 -0.62 -15.77
N GLN A 356 -10.25 -0.82 -16.66
CA GLN A 356 -10.38 -0.10 -17.93
C GLN A 356 -11.56 0.89 -17.94
N GLY A 357 -12.28 1.04 -16.83
CA GLY A 357 -13.40 1.95 -16.72
C GLY A 357 -12.98 3.42 -16.74
N ARG A 358 -13.96 4.30 -16.95
CA ARG A 358 -13.75 5.74 -17.11
C ARG A 358 -14.28 6.57 -15.96
N HIS A 359 -15.12 5.99 -15.09
CA HIS A 359 -15.86 6.70 -14.04
C HIS A 359 -15.13 6.66 -12.71
N TRP A 360 -15.33 7.70 -11.91
CA TRP A 360 -14.75 7.88 -10.58
C TRP A 360 -15.18 6.77 -9.62
N ASP A 361 -16.47 6.54 -9.51
CA ASP A 361 -17.05 5.51 -8.65
C ASP A 361 -16.58 4.10 -9.02
N GLY A 362 -16.58 3.78 -10.32
CA GLY A 362 -16.09 2.49 -10.80
C GLY A 362 -14.62 2.23 -10.47
N PHE A 363 -13.78 3.27 -10.55
CA PHE A 363 -12.37 3.16 -10.13
C PHE A 363 -12.24 2.85 -8.64
N HIS A 364 -12.94 3.58 -7.77
CA HIS A 364 -12.85 3.39 -6.32
C HIS A 364 -13.47 2.06 -5.88
N ARG A 365 -14.58 1.64 -6.49
CA ARG A 365 -15.18 0.32 -6.27
C ARG A 365 -14.24 -0.81 -6.63
N HIS A 366 -13.58 -0.74 -7.79
CA HIS A 366 -12.56 -1.72 -8.17
C HIS A 366 -11.42 -1.74 -7.14
N ALA A 367 -10.90 -0.59 -6.76
CA ALA A 367 -9.82 -0.49 -5.79
C ALA A 367 -10.20 -1.07 -4.40
N VAL A 368 -11.42 -0.82 -3.93
CA VAL A 368 -11.95 -1.40 -2.68
C VAL A 368 -12.08 -2.91 -2.78
N ILE A 369 -12.54 -3.45 -3.91
CA ILE A 369 -12.63 -4.91 -4.09
C ILE A 369 -11.22 -5.55 -4.18
N VAL A 370 -10.24 -4.87 -4.78
CA VAL A 370 -8.83 -5.32 -4.76
C VAL A 370 -8.29 -5.35 -3.32
N MET A 371 -8.53 -4.29 -2.53
CA MET A 371 -8.14 -4.27 -1.11
C MET A 371 -8.85 -5.36 -0.30
N LEU A 372 -10.13 -5.64 -0.59
CA LEU A 372 -10.89 -6.72 0.03
C LEU A 372 -10.30 -8.10 -0.31
N SER A 373 -9.94 -8.32 -1.58
CA SER A 373 -9.28 -9.54 -2.05
C SER A 373 -7.92 -9.74 -1.38
N TYR A 374 -7.13 -8.67 -1.25
CA TYR A 374 -5.85 -8.71 -0.54
C TYR A 374 -6.04 -9.01 0.96
N SER A 375 -7.06 -8.40 1.58
CA SER A 375 -7.41 -8.68 2.99
C SER A 375 -7.81 -10.13 3.22
N PHE A 376 -8.48 -10.77 2.25
CA PHE A 376 -8.76 -12.20 2.29
C PHE A 376 -7.48 -13.04 2.31
N LEU A 377 -6.49 -12.73 1.47
CA LEU A 377 -5.20 -13.43 1.46
C LEU A 377 -4.46 -13.26 2.80
N VAL A 378 -4.45 -12.04 3.35
CA VAL A 378 -3.85 -11.75 4.67
C VAL A 378 -4.57 -12.54 5.78
N TRP A 379 -5.89 -12.61 5.74
CA TRP A 379 -6.69 -13.38 6.70
C TRP A 379 -6.40 -14.89 6.63
N LEU A 380 -6.29 -15.46 5.44
CA LEU A 380 -5.89 -16.86 5.27
C LEU A 380 -4.51 -17.15 5.88
N GLU A 381 -3.54 -16.28 5.62
CA GLU A 381 -2.21 -16.40 6.20
C GLU A 381 -2.24 -16.30 7.73
N TRP A 382 -3.03 -15.35 8.27
CA TRP A 382 -3.23 -15.21 9.71
C TRP A 382 -3.84 -16.48 10.32
N GLN A 383 -4.89 -17.05 9.73
CA GLN A 383 -5.49 -18.31 10.18
C GLN A 383 -4.48 -19.47 10.20
N GLN A 384 -3.67 -19.60 9.15
CA GLN A 384 -2.63 -20.63 9.08
C GLN A 384 -1.62 -20.48 10.23
N ARG A 385 -1.16 -19.25 10.50
CA ARG A 385 -0.26 -18.95 11.61
C ARG A 385 -0.88 -19.28 12.97
N GLN A 386 -2.15 -18.94 13.19
CA GLN A 386 -2.86 -19.30 14.44
C GLN A 386 -2.97 -20.81 14.62
N THR A 387 -3.26 -21.55 13.55
CA THR A 387 -3.30 -23.02 13.58
C THR A 387 -1.94 -23.63 13.90
N GLN A 388 -0.86 -23.09 13.34
CA GLN A 388 0.51 -23.54 13.63
C GLN A 388 0.92 -23.22 15.07
N ARG A 389 0.59 -22.03 15.59
CA ARG A 389 0.84 -21.66 17.00
C ARG A 389 0.15 -22.61 17.99
N ARG A 390 -1.09 -23.03 17.70
CA ARG A 390 -1.84 -23.98 18.53
C ARG A 390 -1.26 -25.41 18.50
N ARG A 391 -0.59 -25.79 17.40
CA ARG A 391 0.04 -27.12 17.26
C ARG A 391 1.44 -27.21 17.89
N GLY A 392 1.99 -26.12 18.43
CA GLY A 392 3.35 -26.02 18.94
C GLY A 392 4.41 -25.83 17.84
N PRO A 393 5.64 -25.40 18.21
CA PRO A 393 6.68 -25.20 17.21
C PRO A 393 7.02 -26.53 16.53
N PRO A 394 7.13 -26.56 15.18
CA PRO A 394 7.74 -27.70 14.50
C PRO A 394 9.18 -27.83 15.00
N ARG A 395 9.63 -29.06 15.24
CA ARG A 395 10.97 -29.35 15.77
C ARG A 395 12.12 -28.88 14.86
N ASP A 396 11.83 -28.57 13.59
CA ASP A 396 12.78 -28.08 12.60
C ASP A 396 12.03 -27.22 11.57
N ALA A 397 12.16 -25.90 11.59
CA ALA A 397 12.17 -25.04 10.42
C ALA A 397 12.07 -23.54 10.77
N PHE A 398 13.18 -22.83 10.63
CA PHE A 398 13.18 -21.42 10.29
C PHE A 398 13.17 -21.33 8.76
N SER A 399 12.03 -21.01 8.17
CA SER A 399 11.96 -20.55 6.78
C SER A 399 11.35 -19.16 6.76
N PRO A 400 11.97 -18.18 6.08
CA PRO A 400 11.36 -16.87 5.88
C PRO A 400 10.07 -17.06 5.06
N THR A 401 8.95 -16.65 5.62
CA THR A 401 7.65 -16.69 4.97
C THR A 401 7.64 -15.70 3.81
N THR A 402 7.82 -16.19 2.59
CA THR A 402 7.18 -15.59 1.42
C THR A 402 5.69 -15.75 1.64
N ARG A 403 4.89 -14.66 1.55
CA ARG A 403 3.43 -14.77 1.55
C ARG A 403 3.03 -15.75 0.45
N PRO A 404 2.04 -16.60 0.68
CA PRO A 404 1.49 -17.40 -0.40
C PRO A 404 0.80 -16.46 -1.38
N THR A 405 1.51 -16.06 -2.41
CA THR A 405 0.96 -15.49 -3.64
C THR A 405 -0.07 -16.49 -4.19
N ALA A 406 -1.04 -16.09 -4.96
CA ALA A 406 -2.14 -16.79 -5.63
C ALA A 406 -2.07 -18.34 -5.82
N VAL A 407 -0.92 -18.96 -5.55
CA VAL A 407 -0.60 -20.40 -5.57
C VAL A 407 -1.52 -21.24 -4.68
N ILE A 408 -2.20 -20.66 -3.69
CA ILE A 408 -3.11 -21.44 -2.80
C ILE A 408 -4.31 -22.00 -3.57
N ILE A 409 -4.72 -21.36 -4.64
CA ILE A 409 -5.87 -21.82 -5.43
C ILE A 409 -5.51 -23.02 -6.36
N ALA A 410 -4.23 -23.13 -6.78
CA ALA A 410 -3.76 -24.19 -7.65
C ALA A 410 -3.32 -25.48 -6.92
N GLN A 411 -2.74 -25.39 -5.72
CA GLN A 411 -2.19 -26.56 -5.02
C GLN A 411 -3.23 -27.53 -4.45
N SER A 412 -4.48 -27.12 -4.26
CA SER A 412 -5.52 -28.04 -3.80
C SER A 412 -6.10 -28.92 -4.92
N ALA A 413 -5.79 -28.65 -6.18
CA ALA A 413 -6.25 -29.44 -7.32
C ALA A 413 -5.37 -30.69 -7.61
N SER A 414 -4.19 -30.82 -6.98
CA SER A 414 -3.22 -31.90 -7.27
C SER A 414 -3.18 -33.05 -6.25
N VAL A 415 -4.08 -33.12 -5.28
CA VAL A 415 -4.05 -34.12 -4.18
C VAL A 415 -5.19 -35.13 -4.27
N HIS A 416 -5.86 -35.32 -5.40
CA HIS A 416 -6.77 -36.45 -5.62
C HIS A 416 -6.59 -36.99 -7.03
N HIS A 417 -5.62 -37.90 -7.15
CA HIS A 417 -5.64 -39.04 -8.05
C HIS A 417 -5.20 -40.29 -7.29
#